data_2abf8a159586301dd40f8c65e3bcce16
#
_entry.id   2abf8a159586301dd40f8c65e3bcce16
#
_cell.length_a   1.000
_cell.length_b   1.000
_cell.length_c   1.000
_cell.angle_alpha   90.00
_cell.angle_beta   90.00
_cell.angle_gamma   90.00
#
_symmetry.space_group_name_H-M   'P 1'
#
loop_
_entity.id
_entity.type
_entity.pdbx_description
1 polymer ?
#
loop_
_entity_poly.entity_id
_entity_poly.type
_entity_poly.pdbx_seq_one_letter_code
_entity_poly.pdbx_strand_id
1 'polypeptide(L)'
;WNVQFFIKSNLKDPIALTKQLNDLKIADDVSENGKLEKRVTPLTDIYFHSKASYETKPTGNLTTSRILFGVSILIILIATINFINFSMSLAPARIKGVNTHKVLGAGVGKLRLQLMCEAMIYATIAFTLSLFLLQLADHSFIGHLFATSISPQAHPLTTLGCGGMILIVGLSAGFFPARYITSFAPALVLKGNFVLSPQGQRIRNGLMTFQFVISVALITCMLLMNNQQRYMQNYTLGFHKDQIVYFQFNQQLFDQRHAFTNELMQSPDITDYAYTDWIPESDNAATISGSWNENNFQFDRWFVDRRFMQLMG
;
A
#
# COMPACT_ATOMS: atom_id res chain seq x y z
N TRP A 1 5.30 -22.56 25.36
CA TRP A 1 5.65 -23.29 24.16
C TRP A 1 4.87 -22.68 22.99
N ASN A 2 5.56 -22.02 22.05
CA ASN A 2 4.94 -21.52 20.83
C ASN A 2 4.97 -22.66 19.79
N VAL A 3 3.90 -23.46 19.74
CA VAL A 3 3.77 -24.55 18.76
C VAL A 3 2.74 -24.13 17.73
N GLN A 4 3.15 -24.10 16.46
CA GLN A 4 2.24 -23.91 15.34
C GLN A 4 1.72 -25.27 14.89
N PHE A 5 0.41 -25.41 14.78
CA PHE A 5 -0.23 -26.66 14.39
C PHE A 5 -0.92 -26.52 13.02
N PHE A 6 -0.53 -27.35 12.07
CA PHE A 6 -1.08 -27.34 10.73
C PHE A 6 -1.95 -28.59 10.51
N ILE A 7 -3.14 -28.40 9.97
CA ILE A 7 -4.09 -29.46 9.65
C ILE A 7 -4.27 -29.53 8.13
N LYS A 8 -4.13 -30.72 7.56
CA LYS A 8 -4.55 -31.02 6.20
C LYS A 8 -5.95 -31.64 6.26
N SER A 9 -6.96 -30.93 5.76
CA SER A 9 -8.36 -31.37 5.78
C SER A 9 -8.90 -31.54 4.37
N ASN A 10 -9.82 -32.50 4.20
CA ASN A 10 -10.61 -32.65 2.98
C ASN A 10 -11.81 -31.69 2.96
N LEU A 11 -12.17 -31.08 4.09
CA LEU A 11 -13.20 -30.03 4.18
C LEU A 11 -12.64 -28.73 3.62
N LYS A 12 -13.34 -28.19 2.63
CA LYS A 12 -12.97 -26.92 1.99
C LYS A 12 -13.45 -25.69 2.80
N ASP A 13 -14.41 -25.88 3.71
CA ASP A 13 -14.99 -24.80 4.50
C ASP A 13 -14.28 -24.67 5.87
N PRO A 14 -13.50 -23.58 6.10
CA PRO A 14 -12.81 -23.36 7.36
C PRO A 14 -13.78 -23.16 8.56
N ILE A 15 -14.99 -22.67 8.31
CA ILE A 15 -15.99 -22.43 9.36
C ILE A 15 -16.50 -23.78 9.88
N ALA A 16 -16.81 -24.72 8.98
CA ALA A 16 -17.25 -26.07 9.35
C ALA A 16 -16.16 -26.80 10.14
N LEU A 17 -14.90 -26.66 9.72
CA LEU A 17 -13.75 -27.28 10.42
C LEU A 17 -13.53 -26.64 11.81
N THR A 18 -13.65 -25.32 11.92
CA THR A 18 -13.59 -24.60 13.20
C THR A 18 -14.67 -25.10 14.16
N LYS A 19 -15.90 -25.28 13.69
CA LYS A 19 -16.99 -25.79 14.49
C LYS A 19 -16.71 -27.22 14.99
N GLN A 20 -16.27 -28.12 14.09
CA GLN A 20 -15.89 -29.47 14.46
C GLN A 20 -14.77 -29.52 15.51
N LEU A 21 -13.75 -28.64 15.39
CA LEU A 21 -12.67 -28.56 16.36
C LEU A 21 -13.10 -27.99 17.72
N ASN A 22 -14.07 -27.08 17.75
CA ASN A 22 -14.62 -26.56 18.99
C ASN A 22 -15.58 -27.57 19.65
N ASP A 23 -16.25 -28.43 18.88
CA ASP A 23 -17.08 -29.51 19.39
C ASP A 23 -16.26 -30.64 20.04
N LEU A 24 -14.96 -30.73 19.67
CA LEU A 24 -14.01 -31.68 20.26
C LEU A 24 -13.50 -31.20 21.63
N LYS A 25 -14.23 -31.07 22.65
CA LYS A 25 -13.94 -30.63 24.03
C LYS A 25 -12.55 -30.97 24.61
N ILE A 26 -11.47 -30.89 23.83
CA ILE A 26 -10.11 -31.34 24.16
C ILE A 26 -9.39 -30.35 25.12
N ALA A 27 -9.94 -29.18 25.38
CA ALA A 27 -9.22 -28.11 26.09
C ALA A 27 -10.04 -27.43 27.20
N ASP A 28 -11.15 -28.01 27.63
CA ASP A 28 -11.95 -27.48 28.77
C ASP A 28 -11.15 -27.53 30.09
N ASP A 29 -10.06 -28.34 30.14
CA ASP A 29 -9.25 -28.57 31.35
C ASP A 29 -8.07 -27.60 31.50
N VAL A 30 -7.78 -26.73 30.54
CA VAL A 30 -6.52 -25.93 30.55
C VAL A 30 -6.73 -24.46 30.91
N SER A 31 -7.96 -23.96 30.90
CA SER A 31 -8.28 -22.58 31.22
C SER A 31 -9.29 -22.51 32.35
N GLU A 32 -8.85 -22.23 33.55
CA GLU A 32 -9.72 -21.93 34.71
C GLU A 32 -10.63 -20.71 34.49
N ASN A 33 -10.39 -19.90 33.45
CA ASN A 33 -11.01 -18.56 33.30
C ASN A 33 -11.54 -18.20 31.91
N GLY A 34 -11.71 -19.10 30.96
CA GLY A 34 -12.26 -18.71 29.67
C GLY A 34 -12.51 -19.86 28.69
N LYS A 35 -13.54 -19.70 27.86
CA LYS A 35 -13.76 -20.59 26.72
C LYS A 35 -12.60 -20.44 25.73
N LEU A 36 -11.80 -21.45 25.56
CA LEU A 36 -10.78 -21.50 24.52
C LEU A 36 -11.48 -21.69 23.16
N GLU A 37 -11.58 -20.64 22.38
CA GLU A 37 -12.12 -20.70 21.03
C GLU A 37 -11.01 -21.06 20.04
N LYS A 38 -11.10 -22.27 19.47
CA LYS A 38 -10.18 -22.72 18.43
C LYS A 38 -10.64 -22.11 17.10
N ARG A 39 -9.74 -21.43 16.41
CA ARG A 39 -10.02 -20.83 15.10
C ARG A 39 -9.10 -21.42 14.04
N VAL A 40 -9.69 -21.90 12.96
CA VAL A 40 -8.95 -22.38 11.79
C VAL A 40 -8.85 -21.26 10.78
N THR A 41 -7.64 -20.91 10.38
CA THR A 41 -7.37 -19.94 9.33
C THR A 41 -6.75 -20.65 8.13
N PRO A 42 -7.30 -20.54 6.92
CA PRO A 42 -6.66 -21.07 5.71
C PRO A 42 -5.25 -20.53 5.55
N LEU A 43 -4.32 -21.37 5.10
CA LEU A 43 -2.93 -20.97 4.90
C LEU A 43 -2.80 -19.78 3.93
N THR A 44 -3.68 -19.70 2.94
CA THR A 44 -3.76 -18.58 1.98
C THR A 44 -4.16 -17.26 2.62
N ASP A 45 -4.87 -17.30 3.74
CA ASP A 45 -5.45 -16.13 4.38
C ASP A 45 -4.61 -15.64 5.57
N ILE A 46 -3.60 -16.40 6.00
CA ILE A 46 -2.75 -16.07 7.15
C ILE A 46 -2.12 -14.68 6.98
N TYR A 47 -1.60 -14.37 5.79
CA TYR A 47 -0.91 -13.12 5.54
C TYR A 47 -1.71 -11.85 5.88
N PHE A 48 -3.04 -11.86 5.62
CA PHE A 48 -3.89 -10.69 5.84
C PHE A 48 -4.87 -10.81 7.01
N HIS A 49 -5.17 -12.01 7.47
CA HIS A 49 -6.26 -12.26 8.42
C HIS A 49 -5.81 -12.92 9.72
N SER A 50 -4.54 -13.26 9.86
CA SER A 50 -4.07 -13.76 11.14
C SER A 50 -4.07 -12.67 12.18
N LYS A 51 -4.55 -13.02 13.39
CA LYS A 51 -4.55 -12.18 14.58
C LYS A 51 -3.74 -12.85 15.71
N ALA A 52 -2.91 -13.84 15.37
CA ALA A 52 -2.10 -14.53 16.35
C ALA A 52 -0.97 -13.61 16.83
N SER A 53 -0.88 -13.38 18.13
CA SER A 53 0.11 -12.47 18.76
C SER A 53 1.57 -12.93 18.61
N TYR A 54 1.81 -14.13 18.13
CA TYR A 54 3.15 -14.75 18.03
C TYR A 54 3.49 -15.17 16.60
N GLU A 55 3.18 -14.34 15.61
CA GLU A 55 3.60 -14.64 14.25
C GLU A 55 5.06 -14.26 14.03
N THR A 56 5.84 -15.22 13.58
CA THR A 56 7.26 -15.04 13.28
C THR A 56 7.52 -14.32 11.96
N LYS A 57 6.46 -14.02 11.19
CA LYS A 57 6.57 -13.34 9.89
C LYS A 57 5.72 -12.08 9.85
N PRO A 58 6.18 -11.03 9.16
CA PRO A 58 5.41 -9.80 9.01
C PRO A 58 4.09 -10.11 8.29
N THR A 59 2.98 -9.69 8.88
CA THR A 59 1.64 -9.80 8.30
C THR A 59 1.32 -8.55 7.49
N GLY A 60 0.59 -8.72 6.39
CA GLY A 60 0.12 -7.61 5.57
C GLY A 60 -1.14 -6.97 6.16
N ASN A 61 -1.25 -5.65 6.05
CA ASN A 61 -2.48 -4.95 6.40
C ASN A 61 -3.38 -4.81 5.16
N LEU A 62 -4.50 -5.52 5.15
CA LEU A 62 -5.47 -5.50 4.04
C LEU A 62 -6.06 -4.11 3.81
N THR A 63 -6.31 -3.36 4.88
CA THR A 63 -6.84 -1.99 4.79
C THR A 63 -5.84 -1.06 4.11
N THR A 64 -4.57 -1.12 4.51
CA THR A 64 -3.50 -0.36 3.86
C THR A 64 -3.37 -0.73 2.38
N SER A 65 -3.39 -2.02 2.05
CA SER A 65 -3.34 -2.48 0.65
C SER A 65 -4.51 -1.97 -0.18
N ARG A 66 -5.73 -1.97 0.36
CA ARG A 66 -6.92 -1.42 -0.31
C ARG A 66 -6.83 0.09 -0.52
N ILE A 67 -6.32 0.83 0.48
CA ILE A 67 -6.12 2.28 0.37
C ILE A 67 -5.09 2.57 -0.74
N LEU A 68 -3.95 1.90 -0.75
CA LEU A 68 -2.92 2.07 -1.78
C LEU A 68 -3.45 1.75 -3.18
N PHE A 69 -4.25 0.68 -3.31
CA PHE A 69 -4.91 0.34 -4.56
C PHE A 69 -5.89 1.43 -5.01
N GLY A 70 -6.70 1.97 -4.09
CA GLY A 70 -7.61 3.08 -4.36
C GLY A 70 -6.87 4.34 -4.83
N VAL A 71 -5.77 4.71 -4.16
CA VAL A 71 -4.91 5.83 -4.57
C VAL A 71 -4.32 5.59 -5.96
N SER A 72 -3.89 4.37 -6.28
CA SER A 72 -3.37 4.03 -7.59
C SER A 72 -4.41 4.22 -8.69
N ILE A 73 -5.66 3.83 -8.46
CA ILE A 73 -6.78 4.07 -9.38
C ILE A 73 -7.01 5.58 -9.58
N LEU A 74 -6.98 6.38 -8.50
CA LEU A 74 -7.14 7.83 -8.60
C LEU A 74 -6.02 8.48 -9.42
N ILE A 75 -4.78 8.04 -9.27
CA ILE A 75 -3.64 8.54 -10.06
C ILE A 75 -3.83 8.22 -11.54
N ILE A 76 -4.23 6.99 -11.87
CA ILE A 76 -4.52 6.59 -13.26
C ILE A 76 -5.66 7.43 -13.84
N LEU A 77 -6.70 7.68 -13.06
CA LEU A 77 -7.84 8.52 -13.47
C LEU A 77 -7.37 9.94 -13.78
N ILE A 78 -6.57 10.55 -12.91
CA ILE A 78 -5.99 11.88 -13.12
C ILE A 78 -5.14 11.90 -14.40
N ALA A 79 -4.28 10.91 -14.58
CA ALA A 79 -3.44 10.81 -15.79
C ALA A 79 -4.29 10.68 -17.07
N THR A 80 -5.37 9.89 -17.02
CA THR A 80 -6.32 9.71 -18.12
C THR A 80 -7.04 11.02 -18.45
N ILE A 81 -7.54 11.73 -17.44
CA ILE A 81 -8.19 13.04 -17.59
C ILE A 81 -7.21 14.06 -18.18
N ASN A 82 -5.97 14.06 -17.70
CA ASN A 82 -4.94 14.97 -18.22
C ASN A 82 -4.65 14.72 -19.71
N PHE A 83 -4.54 13.45 -20.11
CA PHE A 83 -4.39 13.08 -21.50
C PHE A 83 -5.59 13.53 -22.37
N ILE A 84 -6.82 13.33 -21.89
CA ILE A 84 -8.03 13.79 -22.56
C ILE A 84 -8.01 15.31 -22.72
N ASN A 85 -7.69 16.05 -21.67
CA ASN A 85 -7.62 17.51 -21.67
C ASN A 85 -6.57 18.03 -22.68
N PHE A 86 -5.39 17.41 -22.69
CA PHE A 86 -4.34 17.71 -23.66
C PHE A 86 -4.80 17.45 -25.10
N SER A 87 -5.38 16.26 -25.36
CA SER A 87 -5.90 15.88 -26.67
C SER A 87 -7.02 16.81 -27.15
N MET A 88 -7.91 17.24 -26.24
CA MET A 88 -8.98 18.19 -26.53
C MET A 88 -8.44 19.60 -26.81
N SER A 89 -7.33 19.99 -26.16
CA SER A 89 -6.68 21.29 -26.44
C SER A 89 -6.13 21.36 -27.87
N LEU A 90 -5.66 20.23 -28.41
CA LEU A 90 -5.19 20.12 -29.79
C LEU A 90 -6.31 19.90 -30.79
N ALA A 91 -7.54 19.67 -30.34
CA ALA A 91 -8.68 19.35 -31.22
C ALA A 91 -8.91 20.39 -32.34
N PRO A 92 -8.84 21.73 -32.15
CA PRO A 92 -9.06 22.68 -33.23
C PRO A 92 -8.12 22.49 -34.42
N ALA A 93 -6.84 22.23 -34.15
CA ALA A 93 -5.85 21.95 -35.21
C ALA A 93 -6.13 20.63 -35.92
N ARG A 94 -6.48 19.58 -35.17
CA ARG A 94 -6.74 18.23 -35.69
C ARG A 94 -8.06 18.12 -36.49
N ILE A 95 -9.10 18.86 -36.07
CA ILE A 95 -10.41 18.85 -36.71
C ILE A 95 -10.31 19.29 -38.20
N LYS A 96 -9.46 20.28 -38.51
CA LYS A 96 -9.24 20.73 -39.89
C LYS A 96 -8.69 19.59 -40.77
N GLY A 97 -7.62 18.95 -40.33
CA GLY A 97 -7.02 17.81 -41.06
C GLY A 97 -7.97 16.64 -41.21
N VAL A 98 -8.67 16.25 -40.16
CA VAL A 98 -9.66 15.15 -40.18
C VAL A 98 -10.80 15.44 -41.17
N ASN A 99 -11.28 16.68 -41.20
CA ASN A 99 -12.35 17.05 -42.16
C ASN A 99 -11.85 17.13 -43.60
N THR A 100 -10.60 17.49 -43.85
CA THR A 100 -9.98 17.38 -45.16
C THR A 100 -9.98 15.92 -45.64
N HIS A 101 -9.57 14.98 -44.80
CA HIS A 101 -9.62 13.55 -45.11
C HIS A 101 -11.06 13.04 -45.39
N LYS A 102 -12.06 13.55 -44.64
CA LYS A 102 -13.48 13.22 -44.90
C LYS A 102 -13.95 13.68 -46.33
N VAL A 103 -13.57 14.90 -46.72
CA VAL A 103 -13.90 15.43 -48.04
C VAL A 103 -13.26 14.58 -49.14
N LEU A 104 -12.05 14.04 -48.89
CA LEU A 104 -11.36 13.11 -49.77
C LEU A 104 -11.91 11.68 -49.72
N GLY A 105 -13.03 11.44 -49.02
CA GLY A 105 -13.73 10.15 -48.97
C GLY A 105 -13.31 9.20 -47.85
N ALA A 106 -12.50 9.65 -46.88
CA ALA A 106 -12.14 8.82 -45.75
C ALA A 106 -13.34 8.55 -44.83
N GLY A 107 -13.60 7.29 -44.53
CA GLY A 107 -14.67 6.88 -43.61
C GLY A 107 -14.39 7.30 -42.18
N VAL A 108 -15.42 7.81 -41.47
CA VAL A 108 -15.35 8.29 -40.09
C VAL A 108 -14.78 7.21 -39.12
N GLY A 109 -15.12 5.95 -39.35
CA GLY A 109 -14.60 4.83 -38.54
C GLY A 109 -13.08 4.67 -38.61
N LYS A 110 -12.51 4.80 -39.87
CA LYS A 110 -11.05 4.74 -40.05
C LYS A 110 -10.34 5.89 -39.33
N LEU A 111 -10.90 7.10 -39.41
CA LEU A 111 -10.33 8.27 -38.76
C LEU A 111 -10.39 8.17 -37.23
N ARG A 112 -11.47 7.62 -36.66
CA ARG A 112 -11.55 7.33 -35.21
C ARG A 112 -10.51 6.30 -34.79
N LEU A 113 -10.41 5.21 -35.57
CA LEU A 113 -9.43 4.16 -35.26
C LEU A 113 -8.00 4.71 -35.30
N GLN A 114 -7.67 5.55 -36.27
CA GLN A 114 -6.36 6.21 -36.35
C GLN A 114 -6.05 7.02 -35.12
N LEU A 115 -6.99 7.86 -34.66
CA LEU A 115 -6.80 8.68 -33.42
C LEU A 115 -6.70 7.81 -32.16
N MET A 116 -7.44 6.71 -32.12
CA MET A 116 -7.34 5.74 -31.00
C MET A 116 -6.01 5.00 -31.02
N CYS A 117 -5.52 4.57 -32.19
CA CYS A 117 -4.20 3.96 -32.32
C CYS A 117 -3.08 4.90 -31.89
N GLU A 118 -3.18 6.20 -32.22
CA GLU A 118 -2.23 7.21 -31.73
C GLU A 118 -2.22 7.27 -30.18
N ALA A 119 -3.38 7.30 -29.55
CA ALA A 119 -3.47 7.27 -28.09
C ALA A 119 -2.88 5.98 -27.48
N MET A 120 -3.09 4.83 -28.15
CA MET A 120 -2.51 3.55 -27.74
C MET A 120 -0.99 3.56 -27.84
N ILE A 121 -0.42 4.15 -28.87
CA ILE A 121 1.03 4.29 -29.02
C ILE A 121 1.60 5.11 -27.87
N TYR A 122 1.00 6.25 -27.53
CA TYR A 122 1.44 7.05 -26.38
C TYR A 122 1.34 6.28 -25.05
N ALA A 123 0.24 5.56 -24.84
CA ALA A 123 0.08 4.74 -23.65
C ALA A 123 1.13 3.62 -23.56
N THR A 124 1.47 2.98 -24.68
CA THR A 124 2.49 1.92 -24.74
C THR A 124 3.89 2.49 -24.48
N ILE A 125 4.23 3.64 -25.06
CA ILE A 125 5.50 4.32 -24.81
C ILE A 125 5.63 4.71 -23.33
N ALA A 126 4.57 5.29 -22.74
CA ALA A 126 4.54 5.66 -21.34
C ALA A 126 4.71 4.42 -20.43
N PHE A 127 4.06 3.31 -20.76
CA PHE A 127 4.20 2.06 -20.03
C PHE A 127 5.62 1.51 -20.11
N THR A 128 6.21 1.46 -21.30
CA THR A 128 7.60 1.00 -21.47
C THR A 128 8.57 1.86 -20.68
N LEU A 129 8.38 3.19 -20.71
CA LEU A 129 9.18 4.11 -19.92
C LEU A 129 9.00 3.88 -18.41
N SER A 130 7.77 3.62 -17.97
CA SER A 130 7.50 3.32 -16.56
C SER A 130 8.17 2.03 -16.09
N LEU A 131 8.20 0.98 -16.93
CA LEU A 131 8.94 -0.25 -16.63
C LEU A 131 10.44 -0.01 -16.51
N PHE A 132 11.00 0.83 -17.39
CA PHE A 132 12.41 1.22 -17.32
C PHE A 132 12.71 1.99 -16.02
N LEU A 133 11.89 2.96 -15.65
CA LEU A 133 12.04 3.71 -14.41
C LEU A 133 11.88 2.80 -13.18
N LEU A 134 10.96 1.83 -13.21
CA LEU A 134 10.78 0.87 -12.13
C LEU A 134 12.01 -0.02 -11.96
N GLN A 135 12.64 -0.43 -13.06
CA GLN A 135 13.88 -1.20 -13.03
C GLN A 135 15.05 -0.38 -12.42
N LEU A 136 15.15 0.90 -12.75
CA LEU A 136 16.12 1.80 -12.13
C LEU A 136 15.85 1.99 -10.64
N ALA A 137 14.58 2.13 -10.24
CA ALA A 137 14.18 2.30 -8.85
C ALA A 137 14.48 1.06 -8.01
N ASP A 138 14.31 -0.14 -8.53
CA ASP A 138 14.62 -1.40 -7.84
C ASP A 138 16.10 -1.52 -7.46
N HIS A 139 17.01 -0.97 -8.29
CA HIS A 139 18.45 -0.95 -8.04
C HIS A 139 18.92 0.26 -7.21
N SER A 140 18.01 1.15 -6.81
CA SER A 140 18.33 2.35 -6.04
C SER A 140 17.98 2.18 -4.56
N PHE A 141 18.26 3.20 -3.74
CA PHE A 141 17.81 3.27 -2.35
C PHE A 141 16.29 3.03 -2.19
N ILE A 142 15.48 3.40 -3.20
CA ILE A 142 14.03 3.19 -3.18
C ILE A 142 13.68 1.70 -3.14
N GLY A 143 14.40 0.85 -3.86
CA GLY A 143 14.19 -0.60 -3.84
C GLY A 143 14.36 -1.21 -2.45
N HIS A 144 15.29 -0.69 -1.65
CA HIS A 144 15.55 -1.17 -0.28
C HIS A 144 14.42 -0.83 0.72
N LEU A 145 13.52 0.09 0.38
CA LEU A 145 12.34 0.42 1.21
C LEU A 145 11.24 -0.64 1.12
N PHE A 146 11.30 -1.52 0.13
CA PHE A 146 10.32 -2.57 -0.08
C PHE A 146 10.86 -3.92 0.41
N ALA A 147 10.00 -4.71 1.04
CA ALA A 147 10.35 -6.04 1.55
C ALA A 147 10.58 -7.07 0.42
N THR A 148 10.22 -6.73 -0.80
CA THR A 148 10.38 -7.59 -2.00
C THR A 148 10.83 -6.74 -3.18
N SER A 149 11.48 -7.36 -4.17
CA SER A 149 11.86 -6.69 -5.40
C SER A 149 10.62 -6.13 -6.12
N ILE A 150 10.72 -4.87 -6.56
CA ILE A 150 9.70 -4.21 -7.38
C ILE A 150 9.99 -4.35 -8.88
N SER A 151 11.01 -5.12 -9.25
CA SER A 151 11.39 -5.36 -10.64
C SER A 151 10.25 -6.00 -11.44
N PRO A 152 9.99 -5.52 -12.67
CA PRO A 152 9.01 -6.13 -13.56
C PRO A 152 9.28 -7.62 -13.86
N GLN A 153 10.54 -8.01 -13.83
CA GLN A 153 10.98 -9.38 -14.10
C GLN A 153 10.65 -10.33 -12.96
N ALA A 154 10.65 -9.84 -11.71
CA ALA A 154 10.30 -10.63 -10.53
C ALA A 154 8.80 -10.98 -10.50
N HIS A 155 7.96 -10.14 -11.13
CA HIS A 155 6.49 -10.28 -11.10
C HIS A 155 5.88 -10.22 -12.51
N PRO A 156 6.15 -11.19 -13.41
CA PRO A 156 5.75 -11.11 -14.82
C PRO A 156 4.22 -11.09 -15.00
N LEU A 157 3.47 -11.82 -14.20
CA LEU A 157 2.00 -11.85 -14.30
C LEU A 157 1.38 -10.50 -13.90
N THR A 158 1.90 -9.87 -12.87
CA THR A 158 1.46 -8.53 -12.45
C THR A 158 1.79 -7.49 -13.51
N THR A 159 3.01 -7.55 -14.06
CA THR A 159 3.47 -6.67 -15.13
C THR A 159 2.58 -6.80 -16.38
N LEU A 160 2.22 -8.03 -16.76
CA LEU A 160 1.31 -8.28 -17.88
C LEU A 160 -0.10 -7.74 -17.60
N GLY A 161 -0.59 -7.91 -16.36
CA GLY A 161 -1.87 -7.36 -15.92
C GLY A 161 -1.89 -5.82 -15.98
N CYS A 162 -0.82 -5.17 -15.53
CA CYS A 162 -0.64 -3.71 -15.66
C CYS A 162 -0.60 -3.29 -17.15
N GLY A 163 0.08 -4.05 -18.02
CA GLY A 163 0.08 -3.81 -19.45
C GLY A 163 -1.32 -3.86 -20.06
N GLY A 164 -2.10 -4.88 -19.71
CA GLY A 164 -3.51 -4.99 -20.12
C GLY A 164 -4.36 -3.81 -19.66
N MET A 165 -4.17 -3.39 -18.41
CA MET A 165 -4.85 -2.23 -17.83
C MET A 165 -4.51 -0.93 -18.58
N ILE A 166 -3.24 -0.69 -18.90
CA ILE A 166 -2.80 0.48 -19.66
C ILE A 166 -3.39 0.50 -21.07
N LEU A 167 -3.54 -0.64 -21.73
CA LEU A 167 -4.23 -0.72 -23.01
C LEU A 167 -5.70 -0.31 -22.90
N ILE A 168 -6.41 -0.75 -21.88
CA ILE A 168 -7.80 -0.36 -21.61
C ILE A 168 -7.88 1.16 -21.35
N VAL A 169 -6.98 1.70 -20.55
CA VAL A 169 -6.88 3.13 -20.24
C VAL A 169 -6.59 3.94 -21.52
N GLY A 170 -5.63 3.51 -22.36
CA GLY A 170 -5.28 4.16 -23.63
C GLY A 170 -6.46 4.18 -24.60
N LEU A 171 -7.19 3.07 -24.74
CA LEU A 171 -8.42 3.00 -25.53
C LEU A 171 -9.49 3.97 -25.02
N SER A 172 -9.74 3.97 -23.72
CA SER A 172 -10.76 4.84 -23.09
C SER A 172 -10.39 6.32 -23.25
N ALA A 173 -9.14 6.67 -23.01
CA ALA A 173 -8.61 8.02 -23.11
C ALA A 173 -8.61 8.53 -24.56
N GLY A 174 -8.36 7.66 -25.56
CA GLY A 174 -8.40 7.99 -26.97
C GLY A 174 -9.82 8.06 -27.56
N PHE A 175 -10.75 7.26 -27.02
CA PHE A 175 -12.11 7.16 -27.55
C PHE A 175 -12.89 8.49 -27.51
N PHE A 176 -12.84 9.20 -26.37
CA PHE A 176 -13.59 10.43 -26.20
C PHE A 176 -13.12 11.55 -27.16
N PRO A 177 -11.81 11.89 -27.24
CA PRO A 177 -11.32 12.88 -28.20
C PRO A 177 -11.56 12.46 -29.64
N ALA A 178 -11.37 11.18 -29.98
CA ALA A 178 -11.60 10.67 -31.35
C ALA A 178 -13.06 10.86 -31.78
N ARG A 179 -14.01 10.53 -30.88
CA ARG A 179 -15.44 10.75 -31.15
C ARG A 179 -15.75 12.23 -31.31
N TYR A 180 -15.20 13.10 -30.47
CA TYR A 180 -15.41 14.54 -30.52
C TYR A 180 -14.86 15.14 -31.81
N ILE A 181 -13.59 14.90 -32.15
CA ILE A 181 -12.90 15.44 -33.31
C ILE A 181 -13.59 15.02 -34.61
N THR A 182 -14.09 13.79 -34.68
CA THR A 182 -14.76 13.27 -35.89
C THR A 182 -16.24 13.60 -35.96
N SER A 183 -16.86 14.27 -35.00
CA SER A 183 -18.30 14.61 -35.02
C SER A 183 -18.63 15.81 -35.90
N PHE A 184 -17.65 16.66 -36.24
CA PHE A 184 -17.89 17.88 -36.97
C PHE A 184 -18.08 17.65 -38.46
N ALA A 185 -19.02 18.43 -39.05
CA ALA A 185 -19.27 18.41 -40.50
C ALA A 185 -18.20 19.21 -41.25
N PRO A 186 -17.67 18.73 -42.40
CA PRO A 186 -16.63 19.41 -43.17
C PRO A 186 -16.99 20.84 -43.56
N ALA A 187 -18.26 21.07 -43.97
CA ALA A 187 -18.72 22.37 -44.40
C ALA A 187 -18.59 23.50 -43.35
N LEU A 188 -18.74 23.16 -42.06
CA LEU A 188 -18.60 24.12 -40.95
C LEU A 188 -17.15 24.46 -40.68
N VAL A 189 -16.25 23.48 -40.83
CA VAL A 189 -14.84 23.61 -40.43
C VAL A 189 -14.01 24.35 -41.50
N LEU A 190 -14.35 24.16 -42.81
CA LEU A 190 -13.58 24.72 -43.89
C LEU A 190 -13.91 26.20 -44.16
N LYS A 191 -15.06 26.71 -43.68
CA LYS A 191 -15.50 28.10 -43.87
C LYS A 191 -14.89 29.15 -42.96
N GLY A 192 -14.17 28.76 -41.88
CA GLY A 192 -13.65 29.76 -40.95
C GLY A 192 -12.70 29.19 -39.88
N ASN A 193 -12.25 30.07 -38.99
CA ASN A 193 -11.44 29.68 -37.81
C ASN A 193 -12.31 28.90 -36.82
N PHE A 194 -12.02 27.62 -36.70
CA PHE A 194 -12.72 26.75 -35.77
C PHE A 194 -12.20 26.91 -34.36
N VAL A 195 -13.07 27.33 -33.45
CA VAL A 195 -12.84 27.37 -32.03
C VAL A 195 -13.63 26.23 -31.36
N LEU A 196 -13.15 25.72 -30.23
CA LEU A 196 -13.85 24.68 -29.49
C LEU A 196 -15.31 25.12 -29.22
N SER A 197 -16.26 24.21 -29.46
CA SER A 197 -17.66 24.52 -29.17
C SER A 197 -17.83 24.80 -27.64
N PRO A 198 -18.83 25.62 -27.25
CA PRO A 198 -19.10 25.88 -25.82
C PRO A 198 -19.27 24.60 -25.00
N GLN A 199 -19.83 23.54 -25.58
CA GLN A 199 -19.97 22.24 -24.95
C GLN A 199 -18.62 21.55 -24.74
N GLY A 200 -17.71 21.59 -25.71
CA GLY A 200 -16.34 21.04 -25.56
C GLY A 200 -15.54 21.77 -24.50
N GLN A 201 -15.70 23.09 -24.41
CA GLN A 201 -15.08 23.89 -23.35
C GLN A 201 -15.61 23.53 -21.95
N ARG A 202 -16.93 23.36 -21.80
CA ARG A 202 -17.55 22.96 -20.51
C ARG A 202 -17.05 21.61 -20.04
N ILE A 203 -16.98 20.63 -20.94
CA ILE A 203 -16.47 19.28 -20.59
C ILE A 203 -15.01 19.37 -20.15
N ARG A 204 -14.15 20.05 -20.90
CA ARG A 204 -12.74 20.25 -20.55
C ARG A 204 -12.59 20.92 -19.19
N ASN A 205 -13.29 22.03 -18.97
CA ASN A 205 -13.21 22.76 -17.71
C ASN A 205 -13.74 21.91 -16.54
N GLY A 206 -14.83 21.16 -16.73
CA GLY A 206 -15.33 20.23 -15.72
C GLY A 206 -14.33 19.14 -15.35
N LEU A 207 -13.68 18.53 -16.35
CA LEU A 207 -12.63 17.52 -16.12
C LEU A 207 -11.42 18.13 -15.41
N MET A 208 -10.99 19.34 -15.78
CA MET A 208 -9.90 20.04 -15.10
C MET A 208 -10.26 20.35 -13.64
N THR A 209 -11.44 20.89 -13.39
CA THR A 209 -11.90 21.19 -12.02
C THR A 209 -11.92 19.91 -11.17
N PHE A 210 -12.47 18.82 -11.70
CA PHE A 210 -12.50 17.53 -11.02
C PHE A 210 -11.09 17.02 -10.69
N GLN A 211 -10.17 17.10 -11.65
CA GLN A 211 -8.77 16.74 -11.44
C GLN A 211 -8.11 17.58 -10.33
N PHE A 212 -8.33 18.91 -10.32
CA PHE A 212 -7.79 19.77 -9.29
C PHE A 212 -8.34 19.43 -7.90
N VAL A 213 -9.64 19.14 -7.79
CA VAL A 213 -10.26 18.72 -6.52
C VAL A 213 -9.58 17.45 -5.98
N ILE A 214 -9.39 16.44 -6.81
CA ILE A 214 -8.70 15.20 -6.39
C ILE A 214 -7.24 15.49 -6.01
N SER A 215 -6.53 16.27 -6.81
CA SER A 215 -5.11 16.59 -6.53
C SER A 215 -4.96 17.35 -5.21
N VAL A 216 -5.79 18.35 -4.95
CA VAL A 216 -5.79 19.08 -3.68
C VAL A 216 -6.13 18.16 -2.51
N ALA A 217 -7.13 17.29 -2.66
CA ALA A 217 -7.47 16.31 -1.62
C ALA A 217 -6.30 15.38 -1.30
N LEU A 218 -5.63 14.83 -2.32
CA LEU A 218 -4.47 13.95 -2.12
C LEU A 218 -3.29 14.68 -1.46
N ILE A 219 -2.98 15.91 -1.87
CA ILE A 219 -1.93 16.74 -1.26
C ILE A 219 -2.28 17.02 0.21
N THR A 220 -3.52 17.37 0.50
CA THR A 220 -3.98 17.64 1.88
C THR A 220 -3.85 16.37 2.74
N CYS A 221 -4.30 15.22 2.24
CA CYS A 221 -4.13 13.95 2.94
C CYS A 221 -2.65 13.64 3.21
N MET A 222 -1.77 13.82 2.22
CA MET A 222 -0.33 13.61 2.38
C MET A 222 0.28 14.51 3.46
N LEU A 223 -0.09 15.80 3.46
CA LEU A 223 0.39 16.75 4.48
C LEU A 223 -0.09 16.40 5.88
N LEU A 224 -1.37 16.00 6.02
CA LEU A 224 -1.92 15.54 7.29
C LEU A 224 -1.21 14.28 7.80
N MET A 225 -0.99 13.29 6.93
CA MET A 225 -0.27 12.07 7.28
C MET A 225 1.17 12.37 7.71
N ASN A 226 1.87 13.25 6.97
CA ASN A 226 3.23 13.66 7.34
C ASN A 226 3.27 14.40 8.69
N ASN A 227 2.29 15.27 8.94
CA ASN A 227 2.18 15.97 10.22
C ASN A 227 1.88 14.98 11.38
N GLN A 228 0.98 14.02 11.16
CA GLN A 228 0.70 12.95 12.12
C GLN A 228 1.94 12.11 12.40
N GLN A 229 2.70 11.75 11.36
CA GLN A 229 3.95 11.00 11.52
C GLN A 229 4.97 11.78 12.36
N ARG A 230 5.15 13.06 12.10
CA ARG A 230 6.03 13.94 12.89
C ARG A 230 5.57 14.05 14.33
N TYR A 231 4.26 14.17 14.55
CA TYR A 231 3.69 14.19 15.90
C TYR A 231 4.02 12.90 16.66
N MET A 232 3.82 11.74 16.04
CA MET A 232 4.14 10.45 16.64
C MET A 232 5.63 10.30 16.95
N GLN A 233 6.52 10.73 16.04
CA GLN A 233 7.98 10.68 16.26
C GLN A 233 8.45 11.56 17.40
N ASN A 234 7.81 12.73 17.60
CA ASN A 234 8.15 13.69 18.63
C ASN A 234 7.32 13.54 19.91
N TYR A 235 6.43 12.53 19.93
CA TYR A 235 5.60 12.30 21.12
C TYR A 235 6.45 11.91 22.31
N THR A 236 6.17 12.54 23.45
CA THR A 236 6.88 12.28 24.71
C THR A 236 6.32 11.01 25.34
N LEU A 237 7.10 9.95 25.32
CA LEU A 237 6.69 8.64 25.85
C LEU A 237 6.72 8.55 27.38
N GLY A 238 7.12 9.64 28.07
CA GLY A 238 7.29 9.65 29.51
C GLY A 238 8.65 9.14 29.98
N PHE A 239 9.57 8.87 29.05
CA PHE A 239 10.94 8.49 29.35
C PHE A 239 11.91 9.12 28.33
N HIS A 240 13.18 9.20 28.70
CA HIS A 240 14.23 9.70 27.82
C HIS A 240 14.64 8.62 26.81
N LYS A 241 14.28 8.79 25.54
CA LYS A 241 14.61 7.85 24.46
C LYS A 241 15.90 8.18 23.72
N ASP A 242 16.43 9.39 23.89
CA ASP A 242 17.57 9.87 23.14
C ASP A 242 18.84 9.17 23.63
N GLN A 243 19.67 8.73 22.70
CA GLN A 243 20.95 8.05 22.96
C GLN A 243 20.80 6.63 23.60
N ILE A 244 19.61 6.07 23.70
CA ILE A 244 19.41 4.71 24.15
C ILE A 244 19.44 3.76 22.95
N VAL A 245 20.32 2.77 23.03
CA VAL A 245 20.46 1.70 22.03
C VAL A 245 20.12 0.38 22.69
N TYR A 246 19.28 -0.43 22.04
CA TYR A 246 18.98 -1.78 22.53
C TYR A 246 19.43 -2.85 21.53
N PHE A 247 19.75 -4.02 22.04
CA PHE A 247 20.00 -5.22 21.25
C PHE A 247 19.61 -6.47 22.04
N GLN A 248 19.22 -7.52 21.32
CA GLN A 248 18.80 -8.76 21.97
C GLN A 248 19.99 -9.64 22.30
N PHE A 249 19.99 -10.19 23.53
CA PHE A 249 20.93 -11.21 23.92
C PHE A 249 20.49 -12.59 23.42
N ASN A 250 21.43 -13.33 22.84
CA ASN A 250 21.29 -14.75 22.70
C ASN A 250 21.64 -15.44 24.05
N GLN A 251 21.33 -16.73 24.20
CA GLN A 251 21.56 -17.46 25.44
C GLN A 251 23.04 -17.41 25.87
N GLN A 252 23.96 -17.54 24.94
CA GLN A 252 25.39 -17.54 25.22
C GLN A 252 25.86 -16.18 25.76
N LEU A 253 25.39 -15.08 25.19
CA LEU A 253 25.72 -13.74 25.66
C LEU A 253 25.05 -13.45 27.01
N PHE A 254 23.85 -13.96 27.23
CA PHE A 254 23.15 -13.84 28.52
C PHE A 254 23.90 -14.53 29.64
N ASP A 255 24.44 -15.72 29.40
CA ASP A 255 25.24 -16.47 30.37
C ASP A 255 26.53 -15.73 30.77
N GLN A 256 27.09 -14.98 29.82
CA GLN A 256 28.32 -14.16 30.00
C GLN A 256 28.02 -12.66 30.22
N ARG A 257 26.80 -12.28 30.57
CA ARG A 257 26.35 -10.89 30.61
C ARG A 257 27.22 -9.99 31.53
N HIS A 258 27.72 -10.51 32.63
CA HIS A 258 28.55 -9.74 33.54
C HIS A 258 29.94 -9.42 32.96
N ALA A 259 30.56 -10.36 32.26
CA ALA A 259 31.83 -10.13 31.60
C ALA A 259 31.65 -9.12 30.47
N PHE A 260 30.60 -9.29 29.65
CA PHE A 260 30.25 -8.38 28.57
C PHE A 260 30.03 -6.95 29.07
N THR A 261 29.22 -6.76 30.13
CA THR A 261 28.96 -5.41 30.64
C THR A 261 30.15 -4.76 31.29
N ASN A 262 31.02 -5.53 31.96
CA ASN A 262 32.28 -4.99 32.49
C ASN A 262 33.20 -4.48 31.38
N GLU A 263 33.25 -5.16 30.24
CA GLU A 263 34.04 -4.74 29.10
C GLU A 263 33.36 -3.54 28.39
N LEU A 264 32.05 -3.57 28.23
CA LEU A 264 31.26 -2.47 27.65
C LEU A 264 31.47 -1.15 28.41
N MET A 265 31.46 -1.20 29.73
CA MET A 265 31.65 -0.02 30.60
C MET A 265 33.10 0.53 30.65
N GLN A 266 34.06 -0.15 29.99
CA GLN A 266 35.39 0.43 29.77
C GLN A 266 35.42 1.48 28.66
N SER A 267 34.39 1.49 27.77
CA SER A 267 34.26 2.52 26.76
C SER A 267 33.80 3.84 27.38
N PRO A 268 34.53 4.95 27.11
CA PRO A 268 34.14 6.27 27.65
C PRO A 268 32.83 6.80 27.01
N ASP A 269 32.37 6.21 25.91
CA ASP A 269 31.17 6.63 25.21
C ASP A 269 29.89 6.01 25.82
N ILE A 270 30.05 5.03 26.72
CA ILE A 270 28.91 4.33 27.34
C ILE A 270 28.79 4.79 28.79
N THR A 271 27.67 5.43 29.10
CA THR A 271 27.42 6.04 30.40
C THR A 271 26.75 5.08 31.39
N ASP A 272 25.81 4.25 30.92
CA ASP A 272 25.15 3.28 31.78
C ASP A 272 24.50 2.15 30.94
N TYR A 273 24.00 1.10 31.58
CA TYR A 273 23.31 -0.02 30.98
C TYR A 273 22.21 -0.56 31.87
N ALA A 274 21.20 -1.18 31.29
CA ALA A 274 20.18 -1.92 32.02
C ALA A 274 19.70 -3.14 31.21
N TYR A 275 19.18 -4.13 31.94
CA TYR A 275 18.58 -5.32 31.32
C TYR A 275 17.06 -5.25 31.43
N THR A 276 16.39 -5.70 30.39
CA THR A 276 14.94 -5.86 30.38
C THR A 276 14.58 -7.09 29.53
N ASP A 277 13.52 -7.77 29.88
CA ASP A 277 12.98 -8.87 29.09
C ASP A 277 12.08 -8.39 27.95
N TRP A 278 11.75 -7.10 27.93
CA TRP A 278 10.83 -6.53 26.97
C TRP A 278 11.17 -5.08 26.63
N ILE A 279 10.85 -4.67 25.43
CA ILE A 279 11.07 -3.31 24.92
C ILE A 279 9.77 -2.54 25.06
N PRO A 280 9.76 -1.30 25.58
CA PRO A 280 8.59 -0.44 25.56
C PRO A 280 7.99 -0.36 24.15
N GLU A 281 6.67 -0.50 24.03
CA GLU A 281 5.92 -0.47 22.77
C GLU A 281 6.04 -1.72 21.86
N SER A 282 6.69 -2.79 22.31
CA SER A 282 6.59 -4.06 21.57
C SER A 282 5.30 -4.80 21.92
N ASP A 283 4.64 -5.40 20.92
CA ASP A 283 3.40 -6.16 21.11
C ASP A 283 3.57 -7.48 21.87
N ASN A 284 4.77 -7.78 22.36
CA ASN A 284 5.14 -9.06 22.96
C ASN A 284 5.23 -9.02 24.48
N ALA A 285 4.45 -8.20 25.17
CA ALA A 285 4.40 -8.20 26.62
C ALA A 285 3.98 -9.56 27.18
N ALA A 286 4.67 -10.03 28.20
CA ALA A 286 4.23 -11.21 28.94
C ALA A 286 3.03 -10.84 29.81
N THR A 287 1.85 -11.19 29.34
CA THR A 287 0.60 -10.91 30.03
C THR A 287 0.36 -11.92 31.15
N ILE A 288 0.05 -11.45 32.36
CA ILE A 288 -0.40 -12.26 33.48
C ILE A 288 -1.90 -12.04 33.67
N SER A 289 -2.64 -13.13 33.73
CA SER A 289 -4.06 -13.12 34.06
C SER A 289 -4.24 -13.71 35.46
N GLY A 290 -5.15 -13.15 36.23
CA GLY A 290 -5.54 -13.65 37.55
C GLY A 290 -7.00 -13.35 37.86
N SER A 291 -7.53 -13.96 38.92
CA SER A 291 -8.87 -13.67 39.43
C SER A 291 -8.79 -13.28 40.90
N TRP A 292 -9.52 -12.25 41.27
CA TRP A 292 -9.70 -11.80 42.63
C TRP A 292 -11.15 -11.41 42.90
N ASN A 293 -11.79 -12.03 43.86
CA ASN A 293 -13.21 -11.82 44.19
C ASN A 293 -14.13 -11.88 42.96
N GLU A 294 -14.05 -12.94 42.15
CA GLU A 294 -14.81 -13.18 40.92
C GLU A 294 -14.53 -12.20 39.76
N ASN A 295 -13.66 -11.22 39.99
CA ASN A 295 -13.21 -10.31 38.92
C ASN A 295 -11.92 -10.83 38.28
N ASN A 296 -11.94 -11.02 36.97
CA ASN A 296 -10.75 -11.35 36.20
C ASN A 296 -9.97 -10.08 35.90
N PHE A 297 -8.67 -10.10 36.15
CA PHE A 297 -7.77 -9.03 35.77
C PHE A 297 -6.66 -9.56 34.87
N GLN A 298 -6.18 -8.70 34.03
CA GLN A 298 -5.08 -8.95 33.11
C GLN A 298 -4.14 -7.74 33.14
N PHE A 299 -2.85 -7.99 33.32
CA PHE A 299 -1.82 -6.95 33.28
C PHE A 299 -0.58 -7.46 32.55
N ASP A 300 0.12 -6.55 31.93
CA ASP A 300 1.38 -6.84 31.27
C ASP A 300 2.51 -6.77 32.28
N ARG A 301 3.35 -7.80 32.26
CA ARG A 301 4.47 -7.94 33.19
C ARG A 301 5.76 -7.53 32.50
N TRP A 302 6.55 -6.73 33.23
CA TRP A 302 7.87 -6.30 32.84
C TRP A 302 8.91 -6.72 33.87
N PHE A 303 9.92 -7.47 33.46
CA PHE A 303 11.11 -7.66 34.26
C PHE A 303 12.16 -6.64 33.83
N VAL A 304 12.53 -5.78 34.74
CA VAL A 304 13.52 -4.73 34.55
C VAL A 304 14.62 -4.82 35.58
N ASP A 305 15.83 -4.48 35.18
CA ASP A 305 16.93 -4.29 36.12
C ASP A 305 16.68 -3.05 36.99
N ARG A 306 17.28 -3.02 38.17
CA ARG A 306 17.21 -1.88 39.10
C ARG A 306 17.63 -0.56 38.44
N ARG A 307 18.55 -0.59 37.50
CA ARG A 307 19.06 0.59 36.80
C ARG A 307 18.13 1.07 35.70
N PHE A 308 17.19 0.24 35.23
CA PHE A 308 16.32 0.54 34.10
C PHE A 308 15.56 1.85 34.30
N MET A 309 14.95 2.04 35.49
CA MET A 309 14.19 3.26 35.76
C MET A 309 15.08 4.51 35.83
N GLN A 310 16.33 4.37 36.24
CA GLN A 310 17.29 5.49 36.27
C GLN A 310 17.81 5.82 34.87
N LEU A 311 17.97 4.81 34.01
CA LEU A 311 18.39 4.97 32.64
C LEU A 311 17.30 5.64 31.79
N MET A 312 16.05 5.35 32.07
CA MET A 312 14.90 5.89 31.31
C MET A 312 14.49 7.30 31.82
N GLY A 313 14.79 7.73 33.01
CA GLY A 313 14.52 9.07 33.56
C GLY A 313 13.30 9.12 34.46
#